data_34d106afc236852ca0ce57ee35084ad7
#
_entry.id   34d106afc236852ca0ce57ee35084ad7
#
_cell.length_a   1.000
_cell.length_b   1.000
_cell.length_c   1.000
_cell.angle_alpha   90.00
_cell.angle_beta   90.00
_cell.angle_gamma   90.00
#
_symmetry.space_group_name_H-M   'P 1'
#
loop_
_entity.id
_entity.type
_entity.pdbx_description
1 polymer ?
#
loop_
_entity_poly.entity_id
_entity_poly.type
_entity_poly.pdbx_seq_one_letter_code
_entity_poly.pdbx_strand_id
1 'polypeptide(L)'
;MAGRMLGHAAAGVVGGAVGLLAFASLLASPAAFPAAPEDTLRRRADLGAAIAPPQDGEAARIVRFRPDSVLERAGLAVGDRIVEVNGRPVGDAVVFGASIRALRGGDTVRLAAKRGDQAMRIEVVAPEMRRERTEGLDVRYGVAASSKGYLVRTYTTRPAGVTAKLPVVVFIPWLSCDPVENPFGARDGWGRMLETVMRESRMQVVRIEKPGLGDSAGPDCSSSDLDDDLAAFRAGIRAALADPGADPTKLYLFGGSIGGALVPILAQEFTARGVIATGGFARTWYEHMLDIERRRLTLSGAKASAVNAAMKGFAEFYDLTLLAGLTPAQAIARNPALGELWYDAPAHQYGRRMRYYQQVQALDVEGAWERLALPTLVVWGEYDWIMGRDESDRIAALVKARDPSLLTYVVRPGMDHHFQTYADPRQAFAEEKGTYDAGAASHIVEWLRSRN
;
A
#
# COMPACT_ATOMS: atom_id res chain seq x y z
N MET A 1 -6.17 67.16 8.65
CA MET A 1 -5.37 68.03 9.55
C MET A 1 -4.08 67.26 9.78
N ALA A 2 -3.03 67.58 9.04
CA ALA A 2 -1.98 68.56 9.31
C ALA A 2 -1.21 68.19 10.59
N GLY A 3 0.10 67.95 10.61
CA GLY A 3 1.26 68.28 9.81
C GLY A 3 2.51 67.62 10.43
N ARG A 4 3.48 67.28 9.64
CA ARG A 4 4.83 67.78 9.45
C ARG A 4 5.67 68.17 10.71
N MET A 5 6.91 67.55 10.79
CA MET A 5 8.23 68.19 10.55
C MET A 5 9.33 67.21 10.98
N LEU A 6 10.24 66.78 10.16
CA LEU A 6 11.57 67.23 9.72
C LEU A 6 12.55 67.56 10.89
N GLY A 7 13.70 66.85 10.87
CA GLY A 7 14.93 67.19 11.60
C GLY A 7 16.13 66.39 11.08
N HIS A 8 17.06 67.11 10.42
CA HIS A 8 18.29 66.64 9.82
C HIS A 8 19.49 66.55 10.82
N ALA A 9 20.44 65.73 10.43
CA ALA A 9 21.94 65.87 10.54
C ALA A 9 22.53 64.70 11.36
N ALA A 10 23.70 64.15 11.10
CA ALA A 10 24.81 64.40 10.22
C ALA A 10 25.72 63.15 10.22
N ALA A 11 26.59 63.10 9.24
CA ALA A 11 27.52 62.00 8.90
C ALA A 11 28.58 61.71 9.98
N GLY A 12 28.98 60.44 10.04
CA GLY A 12 30.20 59.97 10.66
C GLY A 12 30.70 58.70 9.91
N VAL A 13 31.69 58.86 9.07
CA VAL A 13 32.42 57.81 8.36
C VAL A 13 33.40 57.15 9.34
N VAL A 14 33.28 55.86 9.58
CA VAL A 14 34.35 55.01 10.13
C VAL A 14 34.42 53.75 9.32
N GLY A 15 35.54 53.57 8.63
CA GLY A 15 35.83 52.34 7.88
C GLY A 15 36.07 51.17 8.82
N GLY A 16 35.47 50.05 8.48
CA GLY A 16 35.66 48.79 9.12
C GLY A 16 35.66 47.67 8.10
N ALA A 17 36.76 46.92 8.09
CA ALA A 17 37.09 45.86 7.15
C ALA A 17 35.96 44.80 7.07
N VAL A 18 35.53 44.50 5.81
CA VAL A 18 34.63 43.40 5.50
C VAL A 18 35.41 42.10 5.56
N GLY A 19 35.33 41.38 6.67
CA GLY A 19 35.77 39.98 6.73
C GLY A 19 34.75 39.09 6.03
N LEU A 20 35.11 38.54 4.89
CA LEU A 20 34.35 37.44 4.24
C LEU A 20 34.44 36.21 5.13
N LEU A 21 33.39 35.92 5.91
CA LEU A 21 33.18 34.62 6.50
C LEU A 21 32.58 33.69 5.42
N ALA A 22 33.45 32.86 4.85
CA ALA A 22 33.02 31.74 4.01
C ALA A 22 32.31 30.72 4.86
N PHE A 23 30.97 30.68 4.79
CA PHE A 23 30.19 29.55 5.28
C PHE A 23 30.45 28.34 4.41
N ALA A 24 31.36 27.47 4.86
CA ALA A 24 31.48 26.12 4.33
C ALA A 24 30.27 25.33 4.76
N SER A 25 29.28 25.19 3.86
CA SER A 25 28.16 24.26 4.04
C SER A 25 28.76 22.84 4.00
N LEU A 26 28.94 22.25 5.17
CA LEU A 26 29.18 20.80 5.33
C LEU A 26 27.90 20.09 4.89
N LEU A 27 27.82 19.74 3.60
CA LEU A 27 26.91 18.74 3.11
C LEU A 27 27.33 17.43 3.75
N ALA A 28 26.69 17.05 4.86
CA ALA A 28 26.81 15.72 5.43
C ALA A 28 26.31 14.73 4.37
N SER A 29 27.23 14.00 3.75
CA SER A 29 26.89 12.86 2.89
C SER A 29 26.03 11.91 3.73
N PRO A 30 24.87 11.46 3.22
CA PRO A 30 24.09 10.45 3.92
C PRO A 30 24.98 9.22 4.09
N ALA A 31 25.14 8.76 5.33
CA ALA A 31 25.88 7.54 5.63
C ALA A 31 25.33 6.40 4.77
N ALA A 32 26.19 5.81 3.93
CA ALA A 32 25.84 4.64 3.15
C ALA A 32 25.54 3.51 4.12
N PHE A 33 24.26 3.12 4.23
CA PHE A 33 23.89 1.91 4.98
C PHE A 33 24.53 0.71 4.29
N PRO A 34 25.21 -0.19 5.03
CA PRO A 34 25.76 -1.40 4.43
C PRO A 34 24.62 -2.21 3.82
N ALA A 35 24.83 -2.72 2.61
CA ALA A 35 23.90 -3.67 2.01
C ALA A 35 23.78 -4.88 2.93
N ALA A 36 22.58 -5.13 3.44
CA ALA A 36 22.34 -6.30 4.27
C ALA A 36 22.52 -7.58 3.41
N PRO A 37 23.13 -8.65 3.95
CA PRO A 37 23.26 -9.93 3.26
C PRO A 37 21.89 -10.47 2.82
N GLU A 38 21.84 -11.13 1.68
CA GLU A 38 20.62 -11.59 1.00
C GLU A 38 19.68 -12.46 1.85
N ASP A 39 20.20 -13.16 2.86
CA ASP A 39 19.50 -14.18 3.65
C ASP A 39 19.28 -13.83 5.14
N THR A 40 19.26 -12.56 5.52
CA THR A 40 19.01 -12.15 6.91
C THR A 40 17.55 -12.26 7.36
N LEU A 41 16.61 -12.29 6.41
CA LEU A 41 15.19 -12.42 6.70
C LEU A 41 14.73 -13.87 6.54
N ARG A 42 14.19 -14.43 7.62
CA ARG A 42 13.59 -15.77 7.58
C ARG A 42 12.34 -15.76 6.68
N ARG A 43 12.20 -16.81 5.86
CA ARG A 43 11.01 -16.99 5.03
C ARG A 43 9.76 -17.14 5.90
N ARG A 44 8.66 -16.53 5.45
CA ARG A 44 7.34 -16.78 6.03
C ARG A 44 6.94 -18.25 5.93
N ALA A 45 6.13 -18.70 6.87
CA ALA A 45 5.61 -20.07 6.90
C ALA A 45 4.57 -20.32 5.80
N ASP A 46 4.49 -21.56 5.32
CA ASP A 46 3.41 -22.06 4.48
C ASP A 46 2.67 -23.20 5.18
N LEU A 47 1.50 -22.95 5.74
CA LEU A 47 0.68 -23.96 6.38
C LEU A 47 -0.07 -24.84 5.37
N GLY A 48 -0.02 -24.52 4.07
CA GLY A 48 -0.67 -25.29 3.00
C GLY A 48 -2.20 -25.18 3.00
N ALA A 49 -2.79 -24.17 3.62
CA ALA A 49 -4.24 -24.00 3.70
C ALA A 49 -4.68 -22.58 3.38
N ALA A 50 -5.86 -22.45 2.79
CA ALA A 50 -6.63 -21.22 2.80
C ALA A 50 -7.55 -21.23 4.03
N ILE A 51 -7.47 -20.19 4.85
CA ILE A 51 -8.20 -20.08 6.11
C ILE A 51 -8.97 -18.77 6.07
N ALA A 52 -10.29 -18.84 6.14
CA ALA A 52 -11.13 -17.66 6.30
C ALA A 52 -10.89 -17.09 7.71
N PRO A 53 -10.67 -15.78 7.85
CA PRO A 53 -10.47 -15.16 9.16
C PRO A 53 -11.73 -15.24 10.01
N PRO A 54 -11.64 -15.03 11.33
CA PRO A 54 -12.79 -14.89 12.20
C PRO A 54 -13.71 -13.78 11.71
N GLN A 55 -15.03 -14.03 11.73
CA GLN A 55 -16.03 -13.06 11.31
C GLN A 55 -17.34 -13.33 12.08
N ASP A 56 -18.05 -12.28 12.47
CA ASP A 56 -19.38 -12.34 13.09
C ASP A 56 -19.48 -13.29 14.31
N GLY A 57 -18.42 -13.34 15.14
CA GLY A 57 -18.33 -14.23 16.30
C GLY A 57 -17.96 -15.69 15.97
N GLU A 58 -17.78 -16.02 14.69
CA GLU A 58 -17.26 -17.32 14.26
C GLU A 58 -15.72 -17.35 14.27
N ALA A 59 -15.14 -18.49 14.64
CA ALA A 59 -13.68 -18.69 14.62
C ALA A 59 -13.14 -18.82 13.18
N ALA A 60 -11.83 -18.61 13.00
CA ALA A 60 -11.15 -18.81 11.74
C ALA A 60 -11.40 -20.23 11.18
N ARG A 61 -11.79 -20.36 9.92
CA ARG A 61 -12.24 -21.62 9.34
C ARG A 61 -11.37 -22.06 8.16
N ILE A 62 -10.93 -23.32 8.15
CA ILE A 62 -10.23 -23.92 7.01
C ILE A 62 -11.21 -24.06 5.85
N VAL A 63 -10.92 -23.40 4.71
CA VAL A 63 -11.77 -23.43 3.51
C VAL A 63 -11.23 -24.33 2.43
N ARG A 64 -9.92 -24.52 2.36
CA ARG A 64 -9.29 -25.38 1.36
C ARG A 64 -7.86 -25.71 1.77
N PHE A 65 -7.40 -26.89 1.42
CA PHE A 65 -5.98 -27.24 1.44
C PHE A 65 -5.35 -27.09 0.04
N ARG A 66 -4.06 -26.78 0.05
CA ARG A 66 -3.21 -26.98 -1.13
C ARG A 66 -2.61 -28.40 -1.09
N PRO A 67 -2.14 -28.92 -2.21
CA PRO A 67 -1.36 -30.17 -2.21
C PRO A 67 -0.22 -30.07 -1.19
N ASP A 68 0.06 -31.16 -0.49
CA ASP A 68 1.10 -31.29 0.52
C ASP A 68 0.92 -30.42 1.78
N SER A 69 -0.31 -30.03 2.11
CA SER A 69 -0.63 -29.27 3.32
C SER A 69 -0.17 -29.99 4.57
N VAL A 70 0.62 -29.30 5.41
CA VAL A 70 1.04 -29.84 6.71
C VAL A 70 -0.13 -29.95 7.69
N LEU A 71 -1.13 -29.06 7.55
CA LEU A 71 -2.32 -29.09 8.40
C LEU A 71 -3.24 -30.27 8.07
N GLU A 72 -3.40 -30.59 6.77
CA GLU A 72 -4.17 -31.76 6.32
C GLU A 72 -3.49 -33.06 6.77
N ARG A 73 -2.16 -33.18 6.59
CA ARG A 73 -1.41 -34.35 7.11
C ARG A 73 -1.46 -34.50 8.62
N ALA A 74 -1.61 -33.41 9.35
CA ALA A 74 -1.81 -33.43 10.81
C ALA A 74 -3.24 -33.76 11.25
N GLY A 75 -4.14 -34.10 10.31
CA GLY A 75 -5.49 -34.57 10.58
C GLY A 75 -6.58 -33.48 10.63
N LEU A 76 -6.25 -32.23 10.26
CA LEU A 76 -7.29 -31.20 10.07
C LEU A 76 -8.04 -31.44 8.76
N ALA A 77 -9.29 -30.97 8.73
CA ALA A 77 -10.19 -31.08 7.58
C ALA A 77 -10.75 -29.69 7.19
N VAL A 78 -11.24 -29.58 5.95
CA VAL A 78 -12.03 -28.41 5.53
C VAL A 78 -13.24 -28.27 6.44
N GLY A 79 -13.50 -27.06 6.90
CA GLY A 79 -14.56 -26.75 7.87
C GLY A 79 -14.09 -26.68 9.34
N ASP A 80 -12.92 -27.25 9.68
CA ASP A 80 -12.37 -27.11 11.03
C ASP A 80 -12.13 -25.65 11.38
N ARG A 81 -12.39 -25.30 12.65
CA ARG A 81 -12.28 -23.95 13.17
C ARG A 81 -11.03 -23.82 14.05
N ILE A 82 -10.13 -22.89 13.70
CA ILE A 82 -8.94 -22.60 14.49
C ILE A 82 -9.31 -21.57 15.55
N VAL A 83 -9.06 -21.91 16.82
CA VAL A 83 -9.41 -21.06 17.96
C VAL A 83 -8.19 -20.52 18.69
N GLU A 84 -7.00 -21.14 18.50
CA GLU A 84 -5.74 -20.72 19.12
C GLU A 84 -4.57 -20.99 18.19
N VAL A 85 -3.60 -20.07 18.15
CA VAL A 85 -2.31 -20.23 17.47
C VAL A 85 -1.20 -19.95 18.48
N ASN A 86 -0.32 -20.94 18.73
CA ASN A 86 0.82 -20.86 19.66
C ASN A 86 0.43 -20.35 21.05
N GLY A 87 -0.70 -20.84 21.61
CA GLY A 87 -1.18 -20.45 22.92
C GLY A 87 -1.97 -19.13 22.96
N ARG A 88 -2.10 -18.46 21.82
CA ARG A 88 -2.85 -17.19 21.71
C ARG A 88 -4.23 -17.46 21.13
N PRO A 89 -5.32 -17.12 21.85
CA PRO A 89 -6.66 -17.13 21.27
C PRO A 89 -6.78 -16.18 20.06
N VAL A 90 -7.44 -16.65 19.00
CA VAL A 90 -7.55 -15.93 17.72
C VAL A 90 -9.03 -15.70 17.36
N GLY A 91 -9.74 -15.06 18.27
CA GLY A 91 -11.18 -14.81 18.15
C GLY A 91 -11.57 -13.65 17.23
N ASP A 92 -10.61 -12.82 16.79
CA ASP A 92 -10.84 -11.74 15.83
C ASP A 92 -9.86 -11.79 14.66
N ALA A 93 -10.23 -11.14 13.54
CA ALA A 93 -9.48 -11.17 12.28
C ALA A 93 -8.10 -10.51 12.40
N VAL A 94 -7.95 -9.46 13.21
CA VAL A 94 -6.69 -8.74 13.40
C VAL A 94 -5.70 -9.61 14.15
N VAL A 95 -6.12 -10.20 15.29
CA VAL A 95 -5.30 -11.09 16.10
C VAL A 95 -4.94 -12.36 15.33
N PHE A 96 -5.91 -12.95 14.61
CA PHE A 96 -5.66 -14.11 13.75
C PHE A 96 -4.63 -13.79 12.68
N GLY A 97 -4.86 -12.74 11.90
CA GLY A 97 -3.95 -12.31 10.83
C GLY A 97 -2.54 -12.06 11.33
N ALA A 98 -2.38 -11.31 12.43
CA ALA A 98 -1.09 -11.06 13.06
C ALA A 98 -0.39 -12.36 13.51
N SER A 99 -1.16 -13.29 14.11
CA SER A 99 -0.62 -14.59 14.56
C SER A 99 -0.10 -15.44 13.40
N ILE A 100 -0.81 -15.44 12.25
CA ILE A 100 -0.38 -16.19 11.06
C ILE A 100 0.82 -15.49 10.38
N ARG A 101 0.80 -14.17 10.23
CA ARG A 101 1.91 -13.40 9.63
C ARG A 101 3.22 -13.50 10.41
N ALA A 102 3.14 -13.72 11.72
CA ALA A 102 4.32 -13.91 12.58
C ALA A 102 5.05 -15.24 12.35
N LEU A 103 4.39 -16.24 11.76
CA LEU A 103 4.97 -17.57 11.57
C LEU A 103 6.08 -17.56 10.50
N ARG A 104 7.17 -18.28 10.80
CA ARG A 104 8.29 -18.44 9.88
C ARG A 104 8.49 -19.92 9.55
N GLY A 105 9.07 -20.19 8.38
CA GLY A 105 9.47 -21.53 8.01
C GLY A 105 10.44 -22.11 9.04
N GLY A 106 10.25 -23.39 9.39
CA GLY A 106 10.96 -24.09 10.46
C GLY A 106 10.36 -23.88 11.85
N ASP A 107 9.38 -22.97 12.03
CA ASP A 107 8.74 -22.83 13.34
C ASP A 107 7.86 -24.05 13.66
N THR A 108 7.90 -24.48 14.94
CA THR A 108 6.90 -25.38 15.48
C THR A 108 5.63 -24.59 15.78
N VAL A 109 4.53 -24.92 15.07
CA VAL A 109 3.25 -24.25 15.20
C VAL A 109 2.29 -25.16 15.95
N ARG A 110 1.74 -24.64 17.05
CA ARG A 110 0.71 -25.32 17.86
C ARG A 110 -0.63 -24.67 17.58
N LEU A 111 -1.61 -25.48 17.19
CA LEU A 111 -2.97 -25.02 16.93
C LEU A 111 -3.96 -25.74 17.84
N ALA A 112 -4.86 -24.98 18.46
CA ALA A 112 -6.10 -25.53 18.96
C ALA A 112 -7.21 -25.31 17.92
N ALA A 113 -7.93 -26.37 17.57
CA ALA A 113 -8.99 -26.35 16.58
C ALA A 113 -10.24 -27.08 17.11
N LYS A 114 -11.38 -26.87 16.43
CA LYS A 114 -12.65 -27.58 16.72
C LYS A 114 -13.21 -28.14 15.42
N ARG A 115 -13.69 -29.38 15.48
CA ARG A 115 -14.53 -30.04 14.49
C ARG A 115 -15.89 -30.30 15.11
N GLY A 116 -16.88 -29.46 14.79
CA GLY A 116 -18.10 -29.39 15.60
C GLY A 116 -17.74 -29.06 17.06
N ASP A 117 -18.16 -29.93 18.00
CA ASP A 117 -17.85 -29.78 19.43
C ASP A 117 -16.57 -30.48 19.85
N GLN A 118 -15.94 -31.25 18.96
CA GLN A 118 -14.70 -31.97 19.27
C GLN A 118 -13.51 -31.02 19.24
N ALA A 119 -12.85 -30.85 20.38
CA ALA A 119 -11.60 -30.09 20.48
C ALA A 119 -10.41 -30.95 19.98
N MET A 120 -9.52 -30.33 19.25
CA MET A 120 -8.31 -30.93 18.69
C MET A 120 -7.11 -30.04 19.01
N ARG A 121 -5.97 -30.67 19.27
CA ARG A 121 -4.67 -29.98 19.36
C ARG A 121 -3.70 -30.64 18.41
N ILE A 122 -3.07 -29.83 17.59
CA ILE A 122 -2.05 -30.31 16.65
C ILE A 122 -0.77 -29.49 16.81
N GLU A 123 0.34 -30.16 16.49
CA GLU A 123 1.64 -29.53 16.42
C GLU A 123 2.25 -29.90 15.07
N VAL A 124 2.74 -28.91 14.32
CA VAL A 124 3.39 -29.10 13.01
C VAL A 124 4.65 -28.24 12.92
N VAL A 125 5.64 -28.70 12.19
CA VAL A 125 6.74 -27.85 11.73
C VAL A 125 6.29 -27.20 10.42
N ALA A 126 6.19 -25.89 10.41
CA ALA A 126 5.74 -25.13 9.24
C ALA A 126 6.85 -25.10 8.16
N PRO A 127 6.58 -25.54 6.92
CA PRO A 127 7.53 -25.35 5.82
C PRO A 127 7.73 -23.87 5.52
N GLU A 128 8.83 -23.54 4.88
CA GLU A 128 9.04 -22.23 4.27
C GLU A 128 8.07 -22.03 3.09
N MET A 129 7.55 -20.82 2.94
CA MET A 129 6.86 -20.43 1.74
C MET A 129 7.80 -20.55 0.56
N ARG A 130 7.38 -21.22 -0.51
CA ARG A 130 8.18 -21.33 -1.73
C ARG A 130 8.50 -19.95 -2.30
N ARG A 131 9.64 -19.82 -2.96
CA ARG A 131 10.00 -18.58 -3.67
C ARG A 131 9.19 -18.47 -4.97
N GLU A 132 8.85 -17.24 -5.31
CA GLU A 132 8.20 -16.90 -6.60
C GLU A 132 9.12 -17.30 -7.76
N ARG A 133 8.52 -17.88 -8.78
CA ARG A 133 9.20 -18.22 -10.04
C ARG A 133 8.29 -17.81 -11.19
N THR A 134 8.82 -17.02 -12.11
CA THR A 134 8.12 -16.57 -13.30
C THR A 134 8.98 -16.93 -14.51
N GLU A 135 8.44 -17.73 -15.43
CA GLU A 135 9.18 -18.15 -16.61
C GLU A 135 9.69 -16.96 -17.42
N GLY A 136 10.94 -17.05 -17.89
CA GLY A 136 11.61 -15.99 -18.65
C GLY A 136 12.05 -14.77 -17.81
N LEU A 137 11.91 -14.84 -16.48
CA LEU A 137 12.32 -13.77 -15.57
C LEU A 137 13.24 -14.30 -14.47
N ASP A 138 14.24 -13.51 -14.13
CA ASP A 138 15.03 -13.68 -12.91
C ASP A 138 14.36 -12.93 -11.77
N VAL A 139 13.99 -13.64 -10.69
CA VAL A 139 13.39 -13.08 -9.49
C VAL A 139 14.39 -13.19 -8.35
N ARG A 140 14.85 -12.04 -7.85
CA ARG A 140 15.79 -11.96 -6.73
C ARG A 140 15.14 -11.39 -5.49
N TYR A 141 15.43 -12.02 -4.35
CA TYR A 141 14.97 -11.62 -3.03
C TYR A 141 16.08 -10.80 -2.38
N GLY A 142 15.85 -9.52 -2.23
CA GLY A 142 16.76 -8.58 -1.59
C GLY A 142 16.25 -8.13 -0.22
N VAL A 143 17.09 -7.40 0.49
CA VAL A 143 16.79 -6.83 1.79
C VAL A 143 17.15 -5.35 1.79
N ALA A 144 16.26 -4.51 2.33
CA ALA A 144 16.50 -3.10 2.53
C ALA A 144 16.38 -2.73 4.02
N ALA A 145 17.34 -1.96 4.54
CA ALA A 145 17.32 -1.49 5.92
C ALA A 145 16.49 -0.21 6.03
N SER A 146 15.40 -0.28 6.79
CA SER A 146 14.55 0.86 7.12
C SER A 146 15.27 1.81 8.08
N SER A 147 15.01 3.11 7.96
CA SER A 147 15.49 4.11 8.93
C SER A 147 14.91 3.93 10.34
N LYS A 148 13.89 3.11 10.49
CA LYS A 148 13.32 2.72 11.80
C LYS A 148 13.98 1.47 12.42
N GLY A 149 15.08 0.96 11.83
CA GLY A 149 15.89 -0.12 12.40
C GLY A 149 15.43 -1.55 12.11
N TYR A 150 14.44 -1.75 11.23
CA TYR A 150 14.04 -3.09 10.78
C TYR A 150 14.34 -3.31 9.30
N LEU A 151 14.39 -4.57 8.91
CA LEU A 151 14.68 -5.00 7.55
C LEU A 151 13.38 -5.32 6.80
N VAL A 152 13.30 -4.88 5.55
CA VAL A 152 12.17 -5.19 4.67
C VAL A 152 12.62 -5.97 3.46
N ARG A 153 11.77 -6.89 2.99
CA ARG A 153 11.98 -7.70 1.81
C ARG A 153 11.72 -6.88 0.54
N THR A 154 12.59 -7.00 -0.43
CA THR A 154 12.38 -6.52 -1.79
C THR A 154 12.40 -7.69 -2.78
N TYR A 155 11.59 -7.59 -3.82
CA TYR A 155 11.54 -8.57 -4.91
C TYR A 155 11.94 -7.84 -6.19
N THR A 156 13.13 -8.11 -6.67
CA THR A 156 13.65 -7.55 -7.93
C THR A 156 13.43 -8.56 -9.04
N THR A 157 12.67 -8.17 -10.05
CA THR A 157 12.37 -8.99 -11.22
C THR A 157 12.93 -8.34 -12.47
N ARG A 158 13.60 -9.11 -13.32
CA ARG A 158 14.19 -8.64 -14.58
C ARG A 158 14.15 -9.71 -15.65
N PRO A 159 14.20 -9.37 -16.94
CA PRO A 159 14.30 -10.37 -18.01
C PRO A 159 15.51 -11.28 -17.81
N ALA A 160 15.31 -12.60 -17.93
CA ALA A 160 16.35 -13.59 -17.71
C ALA A 160 17.52 -13.42 -18.70
N GLY A 161 18.74 -13.60 -18.20
CA GLY A 161 19.98 -13.52 -19.00
C GLY A 161 20.41 -12.13 -19.43
N VAL A 162 19.67 -11.07 -19.06
CA VAL A 162 20.06 -9.68 -19.38
C VAL A 162 21.07 -9.17 -18.35
N THR A 163 22.29 -8.87 -18.82
CA THR A 163 23.39 -8.35 -17.99
C THR A 163 23.51 -6.81 -18.00
N ALA A 164 22.93 -6.16 -19.01
CA ALA A 164 22.91 -4.71 -19.12
C ALA A 164 22.15 -4.05 -17.94
N LYS A 165 22.52 -2.82 -17.61
CA LYS A 165 21.74 -2.00 -16.69
C LYS A 165 20.39 -1.67 -17.31
N LEU A 166 19.33 -1.84 -16.52
CA LEU A 166 17.96 -1.60 -16.95
C LEU A 166 17.34 -0.41 -16.20
N PRO A 167 16.42 0.33 -16.84
CA PRO A 167 15.54 1.25 -16.13
C PRO A 167 14.81 0.54 -15.00
N VAL A 168 14.51 1.27 -13.94
CA VAL A 168 13.91 0.72 -12.72
C VAL A 168 12.48 1.20 -12.55
N VAL A 169 11.55 0.28 -12.39
CA VAL A 169 10.20 0.55 -11.94
C VAL A 169 10.09 0.08 -10.49
N VAL A 170 9.76 0.98 -9.57
CA VAL A 170 9.48 0.61 -8.17
C VAL A 170 7.98 0.68 -7.93
N PHE A 171 7.40 -0.44 -7.54
CA PHE A 171 5.98 -0.52 -7.20
C PHE A 171 5.74 -0.17 -5.73
N ILE A 172 4.88 0.83 -5.50
CA ILE A 172 4.40 1.25 -4.18
C ILE A 172 3.00 0.67 -4.00
N PRO A 173 2.83 -0.29 -3.10
CA PRO A 173 1.62 -1.12 -3.06
C PRO A 173 0.43 -0.45 -2.38
N TRP A 174 -0.67 -1.16 -2.42
CA TRP A 174 -1.99 -0.92 -1.84
C TRP A 174 -2.02 -0.87 -0.32
N LEU A 175 -3.20 -0.55 0.23
CA LEU A 175 -3.45 -0.39 1.67
C LEU A 175 -3.42 -1.72 2.45
N SER A 176 -4.03 -2.77 1.89
CA SER A 176 -4.28 -4.01 2.62
C SER A 176 -3.01 -4.70 3.12
N CYS A 177 -3.17 -5.58 4.11
CA CYS A 177 -2.09 -6.40 4.66
C CYS A 177 -1.82 -7.67 3.83
N ASP A 178 -1.95 -7.57 2.50
CA ASP A 178 -1.63 -8.65 1.57
C ASP A 178 -0.21 -8.50 1.03
N PRO A 179 0.58 -9.57 0.98
CA PRO A 179 1.92 -9.55 0.44
C PRO A 179 1.94 -9.24 -1.06
N VAL A 180 2.99 -8.54 -1.51
CA VAL A 180 3.23 -8.25 -2.94
C VAL A 180 3.91 -9.41 -3.67
N GLU A 181 4.31 -10.45 -2.96
CA GLU A 181 4.89 -11.68 -3.50
C GLU A 181 3.81 -12.64 -4.01
N ASN A 182 4.02 -13.23 -5.19
CA ASN A 182 3.12 -14.19 -5.82
C ASN A 182 3.74 -15.59 -5.94
N PRO A 183 4.00 -16.33 -4.85
CA PRO A 183 4.73 -17.62 -4.90
C PRO A 183 3.99 -18.72 -5.64
N PHE A 184 2.69 -18.56 -5.91
CA PHE A 184 1.83 -19.49 -6.64
C PHE A 184 1.30 -18.93 -7.95
N GLY A 185 1.96 -17.88 -8.49
CA GLY A 185 1.51 -17.12 -9.66
C GLY A 185 0.41 -16.10 -9.31
N ALA A 186 0.15 -15.23 -10.24
CA ALA A 186 -0.87 -14.18 -10.10
C ALA A 186 -2.28 -14.78 -9.97
N ARG A 187 -3.01 -14.39 -8.92
CA ARG A 187 -4.34 -14.94 -8.60
C ARG A 187 -5.47 -13.95 -8.76
N ASP A 188 -5.15 -12.66 -8.66
CA ASP A 188 -6.07 -11.53 -8.77
C ASP A 188 -5.64 -10.58 -9.88
N GLY A 189 -6.41 -9.53 -10.11
CA GLY A 189 -6.13 -8.57 -11.16
C GLY A 189 -4.86 -7.75 -10.90
N TRP A 190 -4.58 -7.38 -9.64
CA TRP A 190 -3.34 -6.69 -9.27
C TRP A 190 -2.10 -7.54 -9.55
N GLY A 191 -2.13 -8.80 -9.14
CA GLY A 191 -1.04 -9.74 -9.41
C GLY A 191 -0.82 -9.95 -10.90
N ARG A 192 -1.91 -10.11 -11.70
CA ARG A 192 -1.85 -10.28 -13.16
C ARG A 192 -1.32 -9.04 -13.87
N MET A 193 -1.74 -7.85 -13.44
CA MET A 193 -1.23 -6.58 -13.94
C MET A 193 0.27 -6.45 -13.67
N LEU A 194 0.72 -6.71 -12.44
CA LEU A 194 2.14 -6.67 -12.08
C LEU A 194 2.94 -7.72 -12.85
N GLU A 195 2.42 -8.93 -13.03
CA GLU A 195 3.09 -9.96 -13.83
C GLU A 195 3.26 -9.52 -15.29
N THR A 196 2.24 -8.89 -15.89
CA THR A 196 2.33 -8.30 -17.24
C THR A 196 3.41 -7.21 -17.31
N VAL A 197 3.44 -6.30 -16.33
CA VAL A 197 4.47 -5.25 -16.27
C VAL A 197 5.87 -5.85 -16.12
N MET A 198 6.06 -6.86 -15.27
CA MET A 198 7.33 -7.56 -15.09
C MET A 198 7.81 -8.26 -16.37
N ARG A 199 6.91 -8.93 -17.09
CA ARG A 199 7.25 -9.66 -18.32
C ARG A 199 7.51 -8.74 -19.50
N GLU A 200 6.71 -7.69 -19.64
CA GLU A 200 6.62 -6.96 -20.89
C GLU A 200 7.29 -5.59 -20.89
N SER A 201 7.51 -4.95 -19.73
CA SER A 201 8.15 -3.63 -19.68
C SER A 201 9.60 -3.63 -20.17
N ARG A 202 10.29 -4.78 -20.09
CA ARG A 202 11.73 -4.94 -20.32
C ARG A 202 12.59 -4.12 -19.35
N MET A 203 12.04 -3.78 -18.20
CA MET A 203 12.69 -3.03 -17.14
C MET A 203 12.98 -3.93 -15.94
N GLN A 204 13.78 -3.45 -15.02
CA GLN A 204 13.90 -4.03 -13.69
C GLN A 204 12.71 -3.54 -12.85
N VAL A 205 11.82 -4.45 -12.44
CA VAL A 205 10.67 -4.14 -11.60
C VAL A 205 10.98 -4.55 -10.17
N VAL A 206 10.87 -3.61 -9.24
CA VAL A 206 11.11 -3.84 -7.81
C VAL A 206 9.81 -3.66 -7.05
N ARG A 207 9.42 -4.69 -6.31
CA ARG A 207 8.29 -4.66 -5.38
C ARG A 207 8.84 -4.64 -3.96
N ILE A 208 8.30 -3.79 -3.12
CA ILE A 208 8.74 -3.60 -1.73
C ILE A 208 7.65 -4.15 -0.81
N GLU A 209 8.02 -5.10 0.04
CA GLU A 209 7.11 -5.62 1.05
C GLU A 209 6.99 -4.65 2.21
N LYS A 210 5.77 -4.45 2.71
CA LYS A 210 5.55 -3.60 3.89
C LYS A 210 6.10 -4.24 5.17
N PRO A 211 6.32 -3.45 6.24
CA PRO A 211 6.71 -4.00 7.54
C PRO A 211 5.75 -5.08 8.03
N GLY A 212 6.28 -6.13 8.63
CA GLY A 212 5.50 -7.23 9.19
C GLY A 212 4.74 -8.08 8.18
N LEU A 213 4.96 -7.87 6.86
CA LEU A 213 4.37 -8.69 5.79
C LEU A 213 5.43 -9.56 5.11
N GLY A 214 4.97 -10.66 4.54
CA GLY A 214 5.86 -11.59 3.85
C GLY A 214 7.02 -12.01 4.76
N ASP A 215 8.25 -11.78 4.29
CA ASP A 215 9.46 -12.01 5.06
C ASP A 215 9.93 -10.77 5.82
N SER A 216 9.32 -9.60 5.62
CA SER A 216 9.74 -8.36 6.25
C SER A 216 9.65 -8.43 7.77
N ALA A 217 10.65 -7.87 8.45
CA ALA A 217 10.61 -7.59 9.87
C ALA A 217 9.86 -6.27 10.15
N GLY A 218 9.78 -5.88 11.42
CA GLY A 218 9.09 -4.66 11.85
C GLY A 218 7.73 -4.96 12.51
N PRO A 219 6.96 -3.92 12.82
CA PRO A 219 5.64 -4.09 13.40
C PRO A 219 4.71 -4.86 12.44
N ASP A 220 3.80 -5.66 12.99
CA ASP A 220 2.77 -6.30 12.16
C ASP A 220 1.99 -5.25 11.37
N CYS A 221 1.61 -5.57 10.13
CA CYS A 221 0.92 -4.63 9.24
C CYS A 221 -0.34 -4.01 9.87
N SER A 222 -1.08 -4.77 10.66
CA SER A 222 -2.26 -4.24 11.38
C SER A 222 -1.89 -3.23 12.47
N SER A 223 -0.64 -3.19 12.89
CA SER A 223 -0.09 -2.33 13.95
C SER A 223 0.84 -1.24 13.42
N SER A 224 1.36 -1.39 12.19
CA SER A 224 2.22 -0.39 11.55
C SER A 224 1.45 0.88 11.24
N ASP A 225 2.16 2.00 11.24
CA ASP A 225 1.64 3.29 10.81
C ASP A 225 2.16 3.67 9.41
N LEU A 226 1.72 4.82 8.87
CA LEU A 226 2.15 5.28 7.55
C LEU A 226 3.65 5.60 7.49
N ASP A 227 4.21 6.12 8.59
CA ASP A 227 5.64 6.42 8.67
C ASP A 227 6.49 5.15 8.60
N ASP A 228 5.96 4.00 9.08
CA ASP A 228 6.59 2.70 8.92
C ASP A 228 6.62 2.27 7.45
N ASP A 229 5.48 2.38 6.76
CA ASP A 229 5.37 2.06 5.33
C ASP A 229 6.28 2.98 4.50
N LEU A 230 6.27 4.29 4.73
CA LEU A 230 7.13 5.25 4.01
C LEU A 230 8.62 5.00 4.27
N ALA A 231 9.01 4.66 5.49
CA ALA A 231 10.39 4.30 5.81
C ALA A 231 10.84 3.04 5.05
N ALA A 232 9.95 2.04 4.91
CA ALA A 232 10.18 0.84 4.12
C ALA A 232 10.30 1.16 2.62
N PHE A 233 9.39 1.95 2.07
CA PHE A 233 9.42 2.33 0.65
C PHE A 233 10.67 3.13 0.29
N ARG A 234 11.05 4.10 1.13
CA ARG A 234 12.31 4.87 0.95
C ARG A 234 13.54 3.97 0.97
N ALA A 235 13.57 2.99 1.88
CA ALA A 235 14.66 2.03 1.96
C ALA A 235 14.70 1.14 0.71
N GLY A 236 13.57 0.62 0.27
CA GLY A 236 13.45 -0.21 -0.93
C GLY A 236 13.82 0.53 -2.22
N ILE A 237 13.42 1.80 -2.36
CA ILE A 237 13.81 2.64 -3.52
C ILE A 237 15.33 2.83 -3.53
N ARG A 238 15.94 3.17 -2.38
CA ARG A 238 17.42 3.31 -2.30
C ARG A 238 18.13 2.00 -2.66
N ALA A 239 17.64 0.87 -2.15
CA ALA A 239 18.19 -0.44 -2.48
C ALA A 239 18.05 -0.78 -3.97
N ALA A 240 16.90 -0.44 -4.59
CA ALA A 240 16.67 -0.63 -6.01
C ALA A 240 17.64 0.18 -6.89
N LEU A 241 17.92 1.44 -6.50
CA LEU A 241 18.86 2.31 -7.21
C LEU A 241 20.33 1.92 -6.99
N ALA A 242 20.67 1.30 -5.88
CA ALA A 242 22.00 0.80 -5.58
C ALA A 242 22.29 -0.58 -6.24
N ASP A 243 21.29 -1.22 -6.84
CA ASP A 243 21.45 -2.49 -7.53
C ASP A 243 22.41 -2.36 -8.71
N PRO A 244 23.43 -3.23 -8.84
CA PRO A 244 24.40 -3.16 -9.96
C PRO A 244 23.75 -3.27 -11.36
N GLY A 245 22.61 -3.95 -11.45
CA GLY A 245 21.84 -4.10 -12.69
C GLY A 245 20.87 -2.96 -12.99
N ALA A 246 20.77 -1.96 -12.12
CA ALA A 246 19.91 -0.80 -12.29
C ALA A 246 20.60 0.33 -13.04
N ASP A 247 19.85 1.03 -13.89
CA ASP A 247 20.19 2.38 -14.34
C ASP A 247 19.54 3.39 -13.38
N PRO A 248 20.29 3.94 -12.41
CA PRO A 248 19.71 4.81 -11.39
C PRO A 248 19.24 6.17 -11.95
N THR A 249 19.58 6.50 -13.19
CA THR A 249 19.12 7.72 -13.87
C THR A 249 17.74 7.55 -14.51
N LYS A 250 17.20 6.33 -14.53
CA LYS A 250 15.92 5.97 -15.15
C LYS A 250 14.99 5.29 -14.13
N LEU A 251 14.61 6.03 -13.10
CA LEU A 251 13.66 5.58 -12.08
C LEU A 251 12.23 5.96 -12.47
N TYR A 252 11.30 5.00 -12.39
CA TYR A 252 9.86 5.20 -12.47
C TYR A 252 9.20 4.72 -11.18
N LEU A 253 8.30 5.51 -10.61
CA LEU A 253 7.51 5.10 -9.44
C LEU A 253 6.08 4.74 -9.89
N PHE A 254 5.65 3.55 -9.51
CA PHE A 254 4.34 3.06 -9.86
C PHE A 254 3.53 2.81 -8.59
N GLY A 255 2.51 3.61 -8.34
CA GLY A 255 1.62 3.50 -7.19
C GLY A 255 0.29 2.84 -7.52
N GLY A 256 -0.07 1.83 -6.72
CA GLY A 256 -1.38 1.19 -6.76
C GLY A 256 -2.24 1.55 -5.56
N SER A 257 -3.50 1.96 -5.77
CA SER A 257 -4.42 2.35 -4.69
C SER A 257 -3.82 3.49 -3.84
N ILE A 258 -3.70 3.35 -2.52
CA ILE A 258 -3.03 4.35 -1.67
C ILE A 258 -1.61 4.68 -2.15
N GLY A 259 -0.90 3.70 -2.73
CA GLY A 259 0.41 3.92 -3.35
C GLY A 259 0.37 5.01 -4.42
N GLY A 260 -0.75 5.13 -5.15
CA GLY A 260 -0.98 6.21 -6.12
C GLY A 260 -0.98 7.61 -5.49
N ALA A 261 -1.40 7.76 -4.24
CA ALA A 261 -1.29 9.01 -3.50
C ALA A 261 0.13 9.26 -2.94
N LEU A 262 0.91 8.19 -2.74
CA LEU A 262 2.26 8.28 -2.17
C LEU A 262 3.33 8.54 -3.23
N VAL A 263 3.13 8.14 -4.50
CA VAL A 263 4.16 8.31 -5.54
C VAL A 263 4.53 9.77 -5.81
N PRO A 264 3.65 10.79 -5.81
CA PRO A 264 4.07 12.17 -6.01
C PRO A 264 4.92 12.69 -4.84
N ILE A 265 4.68 12.20 -3.62
CA ILE A 265 5.47 12.54 -2.42
C ILE A 265 6.86 11.92 -2.54
N LEU A 266 6.95 10.62 -2.82
CA LEU A 266 8.22 9.91 -2.97
C LEU A 266 9.01 10.42 -4.19
N ALA A 267 8.35 10.79 -5.29
CA ALA A 267 9.01 11.32 -6.47
C ALA A 267 9.73 12.66 -6.24
N GLN A 268 9.31 13.43 -5.23
CA GLN A 268 10.01 14.66 -4.83
C GLN A 268 11.31 14.38 -4.05
N GLU A 269 11.42 13.20 -3.44
CA GLU A 269 12.61 12.79 -2.68
C GLU A 269 13.66 12.08 -3.54
N PHE A 270 13.24 11.51 -4.68
CA PHE A 270 14.06 10.74 -5.59
C PHE A 270 13.99 11.33 -7.01
N THR A 271 15.10 11.31 -7.73
CA THR A 271 15.15 11.80 -9.12
C THR A 271 14.45 10.81 -10.05
N ALA A 272 13.10 10.84 -10.04
CA ALA A 272 12.28 10.00 -10.91
C ALA A 272 12.19 10.58 -12.34
N ARG A 273 11.96 9.72 -13.34
CA ARG A 273 11.71 10.07 -14.74
C ARG A 273 10.22 10.12 -15.08
N GLY A 274 9.39 9.55 -14.23
CA GLY A 274 7.95 9.57 -14.39
C GLY A 274 7.26 8.78 -13.28
N VAL A 275 5.97 8.98 -13.18
CA VAL A 275 5.11 8.33 -12.19
C VAL A 275 3.88 7.71 -12.83
N ILE A 276 3.41 6.63 -12.24
CA ILE A 276 2.17 5.94 -12.62
C ILE A 276 1.29 5.89 -11.37
N ALA A 277 0.04 6.29 -11.49
CA ALA A 277 -0.99 6.15 -10.47
C ALA A 277 -2.18 5.35 -11.02
N THR A 278 -2.51 4.25 -10.37
CA THR A 278 -3.71 3.47 -10.67
C THR A 278 -4.61 3.44 -9.45
N GLY A 279 -5.86 3.91 -9.59
CA GLY A 279 -6.82 3.95 -8.49
C GLY A 279 -6.27 4.70 -7.27
N GLY A 280 -5.63 5.87 -7.47
CA GLY A 280 -5.14 6.74 -6.42
C GLY A 280 -6.12 7.86 -6.07
N PHE A 281 -5.79 8.66 -5.04
CA PHE A 281 -6.55 9.84 -4.65
C PHE A 281 -5.64 11.07 -4.55
N ALA A 282 -6.25 12.27 -4.60
CA ALA A 282 -5.56 13.55 -4.51
C ALA A 282 -6.05 14.40 -3.33
N ARG A 283 -7.32 14.32 -3.00
CA ARG A 283 -7.94 15.09 -1.92
C ARG A 283 -7.54 14.55 -0.55
N THR A 284 -8.08 15.10 0.51
CA THR A 284 -7.83 14.60 1.87
C THR A 284 -8.47 13.22 2.08
N TRP A 285 -7.90 12.42 2.99
CA TRP A 285 -8.49 11.13 3.35
C TRP A 285 -9.92 11.28 3.93
N TYR A 286 -10.20 12.37 4.60
CA TYR A 286 -11.53 12.71 5.11
C TYR A 286 -12.56 12.83 3.98
N GLU A 287 -12.26 13.60 2.94
CA GLU A 287 -13.13 13.77 1.77
C GLU A 287 -13.31 12.44 1.02
N HIS A 288 -12.21 11.73 0.80
CA HIS A 288 -12.22 10.40 0.18
C HIS A 288 -13.15 9.44 0.93
N MET A 289 -13.08 9.41 2.27
CA MET A 289 -13.91 8.52 3.09
C MET A 289 -15.40 8.89 3.02
N LEU A 290 -15.74 10.15 2.99
CA LEU A 290 -17.14 10.55 2.81
C LEU A 290 -17.69 10.12 1.44
N ASP A 291 -16.89 10.24 0.40
CA ASP A 291 -17.29 9.86 -0.95
C ASP A 291 -17.43 8.33 -1.11
N ILE A 292 -16.47 7.55 -0.58
CA ILE A 292 -16.57 6.09 -0.65
C ILE A 292 -17.77 5.55 0.11
N GLU A 293 -18.09 6.10 1.30
CA GLU A 293 -19.25 5.67 2.08
C GLU A 293 -20.57 5.99 1.35
N ARG A 294 -20.67 7.15 0.73
CA ARG A 294 -21.83 7.49 -0.09
C ARG A 294 -22.00 6.56 -1.29
N ARG A 295 -20.90 6.25 -2.01
CA ARG A 295 -20.93 5.30 -3.14
C ARG A 295 -21.33 3.91 -2.68
N ARG A 296 -20.72 3.42 -1.59
CA ARG A 296 -21.02 2.12 -0.99
C ARG A 296 -22.50 1.97 -0.66
N LEU A 297 -23.07 2.93 0.06
CA LEU A 297 -24.51 2.93 0.42
C LEU A 297 -25.42 3.03 -0.82
N THR A 298 -25.03 3.82 -1.82
CA THR A 298 -25.82 3.94 -3.05
C THR A 298 -25.79 2.64 -3.84
N LEU A 299 -24.63 2.02 -4.00
CA LEU A 299 -24.47 0.76 -4.74
C LEU A 299 -25.14 -0.42 -4.01
N SER A 300 -25.18 -0.41 -2.68
CA SER A 300 -25.93 -1.41 -1.90
C SER A 300 -27.45 -1.29 -2.08
N GLY A 301 -27.94 -0.25 -2.78
CA GLY A 301 -29.37 -0.04 -3.02
C GLY A 301 -30.11 0.67 -1.89
N ALA A 302 -29.40 1.29 -0.96
CA ALA A 302 -30.01 2.07 0.11
C ALA A 302 -30.83 3.25 -0.45
N LYS A 303 -32.01 3.53 0.17
CA LYS A 303 -32.84 4.68 -0.21
C LYS A 303 -32.08 6.00 0.02
N ALA A 304 -32.25 6.99 -0.84
CA ALA A 304 -31.58 8.28 -0.74
C ALA A 304 -31.73 8.96 0.64
N SER A 305 -32.90 8.83 1.29
CA SER A 305 -33.10 9.34 2.65
C SER A 305 -32.23 8.64 3.69
N ALA A 306 -32.08 7.31 3.58
CA ALA A 306 -31.21 6.52 4.45
C ALA A 306 -29.72 6.86 4.21
N VAL A 307 -29.30 6.98 2.95
CA VAL A 307 -27.95 7.45 2.60
C VAL A 307 -27.68 8.81 3.24
N ASN A 308 -28.58 9.78 3.08
CA ASN A 308 -28.40 11.13 3.64
C ASN A 308 -28.37 11.11 5.19
N ALA A 309 -29.13 10.24 5.84
CA ALA A 309 -29.09 10.09 7.29
C ALA A 309 -27.73 9.49 7.75
N ALA A 310 -27.29 8.40 7.10
CA ALA A 310 -26.01 7.75 7.42
C ALA A 310 -24.82 8.70 7.18
N MET A 311 -24.84 9.50 6.12
CA MET A 311 -23.75 10.44 5.81
C MET A 311 -23.54 11.50 6.90
N LYS A 312 -24.57 11.87 7.66
CA LYS A 312 -24.40 12.77 8.82
C LYS A 312 -23.57 12.08 9.91
N GLY A 313 -23.85 10.80 10.17
CA GLY A 313 -23.09 10.02 11.12
C GLY A 313 -21.66 9.76 10.67
N PHE A 314 -21.44 9.44 9.39
CA PHE A 314 -20.08 9.28 8.86
C PHE A 314 -19.28 10.58 8.91
N ALA A 315 -19.89 11.74 8.63
CA ALA A 315 -19.21 13.02 8.77
C ALA A 315 -18.76 13.26 10.22
N GLU A 316 -19.64 13.02 11.21
CA GLU A 316 -19.29 13.11 12.64
C GLU A 316 -18.21 12.07 13.02
N PHE A 317 -18.34 10.83 12.56
CA PHE A 317 -17.39 9.78 12.85
C PHE A 317 -15.98 10.11 12.34
N TYR A 318 -15.87 10.55 11.09
CA TYR A 318 -14.56 10.90 10.49
C TYR A 318 -14.01 12.21 11.02
N ASP A 319 -14.86 13.19 11.40
CA ASP A 319 -14.42 14.37 12.14
C ASP A 319 -13.74 13.98 13.47
N LEU A 320 -14.38 13.11 14.23
CA LEU A 320 -13.83 12.63 15.51
C LEU A 320 -12.56 11.78 15.32
N THR A 321 -12.53 10.91 14.32
CA THR A 321 -11.43 9.93 14.18
C THR A 321 -10.26 10.47 13.38
N LEU A 322 -10.49 11.18 12.28
CA LEU A 322 -9.43 11.67 11.39
C LEU A 322 -8.94 13.07 11.77
N LEU A 323 -9.84 13.98 12.16
CA LEU A 323 -9.48 15.35 12.45
C LEU A 323 -9.21 15.56 13.96
N ALA A 324 -10.06 15.05 14.85
CA ALA A 324 -9.86 15.14 16.29
C ALA A 324 -8.93 14.05 16.88
N GLY A 325 -8.50 13.07 16.09
CA GLY A 325 -7.47 12.08 16.46
C GLY A 325 -7.94 10.95 17.38
N LEU A 326 -9.26 10.73 17.52
CA LEU A 326 -9.81 9.66 18.36
C LEU A 326 -9.69 8.29 17.66
N THR A 327 -9.72 7.23 18.45
CA THR A 327 -9.97 5.87 17.93
C THR A 327 -11.47 5.69 17.66
N PRO A 328 -11.87 4.71 16.81
CA PRO A 328 -13.29 4.36 16.61
C PRO A 328 -14.03 4.11 17.92
N ALA A 329 -13.44 3.35 18.85
CA ALA A 329 -14.03 3.08 20.16
C ALA A 329 -14.26 4.37 20.97
N GLN A 330 -13.34 5.33 20.93
CA GLN A 330 -13.52 6.63 21.63
C GLN A 330 -14.59 7.49 20.95
N ALA A 331 -14.70 7.46 19.62
CA ALA A 331 -15.77 8.16 18.90
C ALA A 331 -17.14 7.58 19.25
N ILE A 332 -17.28 6.25 19.24
CA ILE A 332 -18.50 5.53 19.62
C ILE A 332 -18.85 5.78 21.10
N ALA A 333 -17.86 5.85 22.00
CA ALA A 333 -18.10 6.18 23.39
C ALA A 333 -18.68 7.61 23.58
N ARG A 334 -18.34 8.55 22.68
CA ARG A 334 -18.93 9.90 22.66
C ARG A 334 -20.33 9.93 22.11
N ASN A 335 -20.58 9.19 21.03
CA ASN A 335 -21.88 9.07 20.40
C ASN A 335 -22.14 7.60 20.05
N PRO A 336 -22.88 6.85 20.91
CA PRO A 336 -23.16 5.41 20.70
C PRO A 336 -23.85 5.09 19.38
N ALA A 337 -24.60 6.02 18.79
CA ALA A 337 -25.26 5.81 17.49
C ALA A 337 -24.24 5.61 16.33
N LEU A 338 -23.01 6.07 16.48
CA LEU A 338 -21.95 5.85 15.50
C LEU A 338 -21.52 4.37 15.44
N GLY A 339 -21.79 3.58 16.48
CA GLY A 339 -21.50 2.15 16.51
C GLY A 339 -22.26 1.35 15.45
N GLU A 340 -23.45 1.82 15.03
CA GLU A 340 -24.23 1.20 13.95
C GLU A 340 -23.60 1.39 12.56
N LEU A 341 -22.73 2.38 12.43
CA LEU A 341 -22.03 2.70 11.17
C LEU A 341 -20.68 2.00 11.07
N TRP A 342 -20.11 1.60 12.22
CA TRP A 342 -18.75 1.07 12.26
C TRP A 342 -18.76 -0.45 12.14
N TYR A 343 -17.97 -0.97 11.22
CA TYR A 343 -17.95 -2.38 10.84
C TYR A 343 -16.56 -3.04 10.94
N ASP A 344 -15.59 -2.39 11.62
CA ASP A 344 -14.25 -2.91 11.83
C ASP A 344 -13.91 -3.01 13.34
N ALA A 345 -12.71 -3.47 13.66
CA ALA A 345 -12.25 -3.61 15.04
C ALA A 345 -12.15 -2.24 15.76
N PRO A 346 -12.25 -2.20 17.11
CA PRO A 346 -12.40 -0.98 17.90
C PRO A 346 -11.29 0.08 17.74
N ALA A 347 -10.12 -0.31 17.23
CA ALA A 347 -9.00 0.61 17.00
C ALA A 347 -8.55 0.64 15.53
N HIS A 348 -9.24 -0.07 14.64
CA HIS A 348 -8.82 -0.30 13.26
C HIS A 348 -9.83 0.23 12.25
N GLN A 349 -9.36 0.45 11.04
CA GLN A 349 -10.12 0.65 9.82
C GLN A 349 -9.42 -0.14 8.72
N TYR A 350 -10.17 -0.96 7.95
CA TYR A 350 -9.62 -1.82 6.90
C TYR A 350 -8.39 -2.63 7.36
N GLY A 351 -8.46 -3.17 8.57
CA GLY A 351 -7.42 -3.99 9.17
C GLY A 351 -6.17 -3.23 9.65
N ARG A 352 -6.14 -1.89 9.58
CA ARG A 352 -5.05 -1.05 10.09
C ARG A 352 -5.52 -0.13 11.20
N ARG A 353 -4.62 0.25 12.12
CA ARG A 353 -4.94 1.18 13.20
C ARG A 353 -5.37 2.54 12.65
N MET A 354 -6.31 3.21 13.32
CA MET A 354 -6.77 4.56 12.97
C MET A 354 -5.62 5.57 12.87
N ARG A 355 -4.54 5.38 13.65
CA ARG A 355 -3.32 6.21 13.57
C ARG A 355 -2.74 6.28 12.16
N TYR A 356 -2.78 5.18 11.40
CA TYR A 356 -2.34 5.14 10.01
C TYR A 356 -3.11 6.18 9.16
N TYR A 357 -4.43 6.20 9.29
CA TYR A 357 -5.29 7.11 8.52
C TYR A 357 -5.21 8.55 8.96
N GLN A 358 -4.96 8.80 10.24
CA GLN A 358 -4.67 10.14 10.75
C GLN A 358 -3.38 10.71 10.13
N GLN A 359 -2.39 9.87 9.90
CA GLN A 359 -1.17 10.26 9.19
C GLN A 359 -1.42 10.45 7.68
N VAL A 360 -2.24 9.59 7.06
CA VAL A 360 -2.67 9.78 5.66
C VAL A 360 -3.43 11.11 5.51
N GLN A 361 -4.33 11.42 6.46
CA GLN A 361 -5.07 12.68 6.50
C GLN A 361 -4.16 13.91 6.59
N ALA A 362 -3.01 13.78 7.25
CA ALA A 362 -2.05 14.87 7.40
C ALA A 362 -1.14 15.09 6.18
N LEU A 363 -1.21 14.22 5.16
CA LEU A 363 -0.44 14.38 3.93
C LEU A 363 -1.01 15.50 3.05
N ASP A 364 -0.12 16.31 2.48
CA ASP A 364 -0.45 17.25 1.41
C ASP A 364 -0.33 16.55 0.03
N VAL A 365 -1.24 15.60 -0.24
CA VAL A 365 -1.24 14.82 -1.48
C VAL A 365 -1.53 15.70 -2.69
N GLU A 366 -2.52 16.60 -2.57
CA GLU A 366 -2.90 17.51 -3.64
C GLU A 366 -1.76 18.45 -4.01
N GLY A 367 -1.12 19.09 -3.03
CA GLY A 367 0.05 19.93 -3.26
C GLY A 367 1.25 19.13 -3.78
N ALA A 368 1.39 17.85 -3.41
CA ALA A 368 2.43 17.00 -3.99
C ALA A 368 2.21 16.77 -5.50
N TRP A 369 0.97 16.53 -5.93
CA TRP A 369 0.61 16.44 -7.35
C TRP A 369 0.79 17.77 -8.08
N GLU A 370 0.39 18.88 -7.47
CA GLU A 370 0.54 20.23 -8.06
C GLU A 370 2.02 20.58 -8.32
N ARG A 371 2.90 20.22 -7.40
CA ARG A 371 4.36 20.47 -7.53
C ARG A 371 5.06 19.52 -8.50
N LEU A 372 4.42 18.40 -8.86
CA LEU A 372 5.05 17.38 -9.69
C LEU A 372 5.21 17.83 -11.15
N ALA A 373 6.44 17.88 -11.65
CA ALA A 373 6.77 18.25 -13.03
C ALA A 373 7.39 17.06 -13.78
N LEU A 374 6.72 15.90 -13.74
CA LEU A 374 7.18 14.66 -14.35
C LEU A 374 6.11 14.07 -15.27
N PRO A 375 6.50 13.34 -16.33
CA PRO A 375 5.58 12.50 -17.08
C PRO A 375 4.77 11.63 -16.15
N THR A 376 3.45 11.70 -16.27
CA THR A 376 2.49 11.03 -15.37
C THR A 376 1.49 10.22 -16.17
N LEU A 377 1.34 8.94 -15.81
CA LEU A 377 0.25 8.10 -16.28
C LEU A 377 -0.76 7.93 -15.14
N VAL A 378 -2.01 8.29 -15.42
CA VAL A 378 -3.14 8.01 -14.53
C VAL A 378 -4.03 6.97 -15.21
N VAL A 379 -4.29 5.86 -14.53
CA VAL A 379 -5.23 4.82 -15.01
C VAL A 379 -6.37 4.71 -14.00
N TRP A 380 -7.59 4.85 -14.48
CA TRP A 380 -8.79 4.72 -13.66
C TRP A 380 -9.81 3.78 -14.31
N GLY A 381 -10.43 2.94 -13.48
CA GLY A 381 -11.51 2.05 -13.88
C GLY A 381 -12.88 2.72 -13.69
N GLU A 382 -13.72 2.66 -14.73
CA GLU A 382 -15.03 3.33 -14.72
C GLU A 382 -15.93 2.86 -13.55
N TYR A 383 -15.78 1.61 -13.12
CA TYR A 383 -16.53 1.01 -12.02
C TYR A 383 -15.71 0.89 -10.71
N ASP A 384 -14.58 1.60 -10.63
CA ASP A 384 -13.85 1.74 -9.37
C ASP A 384 -14.68 2.54 -8.35
N TRP A 385 -15.40 1.82 -7.51
CA TRP A 385 -16.21 2.44 -6.46
C TRP A 385 -15.40 2.83 -5.22
N ILE A 386 -14.18 2.29 -5.09
CA ILE A 386 -13.25 2.62 -4.00
C ILE A 386 -12.61 3.98 -4.27
N MET A 387 -11.90 4.11 -5.37
CA MET A 387 -11.29 5.37 -5.81
C MET A 387 -12.15 6.02 -6.88
N GLY A 388 -12.98 6.99 -6.49
CA GLY A 388 -13.93 7.64 -7.37
C GLY A 388 -13.27 8.39 -8.53
N ARG A 389 -14.06 8.63 -9.56
CA ARG A 389 -13.63 9.37 -10.76
C ARG A 389 -13.04 10.72 -10.41
N ASP A 390 -13.66 11.44 -9.46
CA ASP A 390 -13.25 12.76 -9.02
C ASP A 390 -11.82 12.84 -8.55
N GLU A 391 -11.30 11.75 -7.94
CA GLU A 391 -9.92 11.67 -7.51
C GLU A 391 -8.96 11.63 -8.69
N SER A 392 -9.21 10.74 -9.65
CA SER A 392 -8.37 10.60 -10.85
C SER A 392 -8.47 11.84 -11.75
N ASP A 393 -9.66 12.41 -11.91
CA ASP A 393 -9.89 13.67 -12.65
C ASP A 393 -9.14 14.84 -11.96
N ARG A 394 -9.09 14.86 -10.62
CA ARG A 394 -8.33 15.87 -9.88
C ARG A 394 -6.83 15.75 -10.10
N ILE A 395 -6.27 14.53 -10.01
CA ILE A 395 -4.87 14.27 -10.33
C ILE A 395 -4.57 14.75 -11.77
N ALA A 396 -5.39 14.34 -12.72
CA ALA A 396 -5.24 14.72 -14.13
C ALA A 396 -5.28 16.25 -14.33
N ALA A 397 -6.20 16.94 -13.64
CA ALA A 397 -6.31 18.39 -13.71
C ALA A 397 -5.07 19.11 -13.17
N LEU A 398 -4.51 18.66 -12.04
CA LEU A 398 -3.31 19.23 -11.43
C LEU A 398 -2.09 19.06 -12.35
N VAL A 399 -1.86 17.85 -12.87
CA VAL A 399 -0.75 17.58 -13.79
C VAL A 399 -0.92 18.38 -15.08
N LYS A 400 -2.13 18.42 -15.65
CA LYS A 400 -2.44 19.18 -16.87
C LYS A 400 -2.26 20.69 -16.70
N ALA A 401 -2.62 21.22 -15.52
CA ALA A 401 -2.44 22.64 -15.22
C ALA A 401 -0.95 23.02 -15.16
N ARG A 402 -0.09 22.10 -14.76
CA ARG A 402 1.37 22.29 -14.76
C ARG A 402 1.95 22.28 -16.18
N ASP A 403 1.67 21.21 -16.92
CA ASP A 403 2.02 21.05 -18.35
C ASP A 403 1.17 19.92 -18.94
N PRO A 404 0.29 20.22 -19.93
CA PRO A 404 -0.53 19.20 -20.57
C PRO A 404 0.26 18.04 -21.21
N SER A 405 1.50 18.28 -21.63
CA SER A 405 2.34 17.26 -22.29
C SER A 405 2.83 16.18 -21.31
N LEU A 406 2.78 16.45 -20.01
CA LEU A 406 3.18 15.49 -18.96
C LEU A 406 2.10 14.45 -18.67
N LEU A 407 0.83 14.72 -19.03
CA LEU A 407 -0.29 13.86 -18.68
C LEU A 407 -0.59 12.81 -19.75
N THR A 408 -0.68 11.56 -19.32
CA THR A 408 -1.41 10.49 -20.00
C THR A 408 -2.53 10.03 -19.07
N TYR A 409 -3.79 10.20 -19.47
CA TYR A 409 -4.93 9.79 -18.66
C TYR A 409 -5.75 8.73 -19.40
N VAL A 410 -5.90 7.57 -18.79
CA VAL A 410 -6.58 6.39 -19.34
C VAL A 410 -7.76 6.03 -18.45
N VAL A 411 -8.96 6.09 -19.02
CA VAL A 411 -10.19 5.56 -18.41
C VAL A 411 -10.48 4.19 -19.02
N ARG A 412 -10.62 3.17 -18.16
CA ARG A 412 -10.94 1.80 -18.60
C ARG A 412 -12.42 1.50 -18.42
N PRO A 413 -13.18 1.32 -19.51
CA PRO A 413 -14.62 1.05 -19.43
C PRO A 413 -14.93 -0.22 -18.63
N GLY A 414 -15.90 -0.13 -17.72
CA GLY A 414 -16.39 -1.24 -16.92
C GLY A 414 -15.39 -1.84 -15.92
N MET A 415 -14.15 -1.34 -15.82
CA MET A 415 -13.12 -1.87 -14.94
C MET A 415 -13.32 -1.37 -13.50
N ASP A 416 -13.16 -2.27 -12.52
CA ASP A 416 -13.16 -1.97 -11.10
C ASP A 416 -11.75 -1.64 -10.55
N HIS A 417 -11.66 -1.48 -9.22
CA HIS A 417 -10.41 -1.25 -8.50
C HIS A 417 -9.40 -2.40 -8.60
N HIS A 418 -9.87 -3.62 -8.87
CA HIS A 418 -9.09 -4.84 -8.92
C HIS A 418 -8.75 -5.31 -10.34
N PHE A 419 -8.86 -4.43 -11.33
CA PHE A 419 -8.60 -4.75 -12.75
C PHE A 419 -9.54 -5.83 -13.31
N GLN A 420 -10.77 -5.92 -12.80
CA GLN A 420 -11.81 -6.77 -13.34
C GLN A 420 -12.85 -5.92 -14.07
N THR A 421 -13.37 -6.39 -15.20
CA THR A 421 -14.46 -5.73 -15.93
C THR A 421 -15.79 -6.41 -15.67
N TYR A 422 -16.84 -5.61 -15.60
CA TYR A 422 -18.22 -6.01 -15.32
C TYR A 422 -19.19 -5.33 -16.27
N ALA A 423 -20.41 -5.87 -16.36
CA ALA A 423 -21.48 -5.29 -17.18
C ALA A 423 -22.11 -4.04 -16.54
N ASP A 424 -22.12 -3.97 -15.21
CA ASP A 424 -22.64 -2.81 -14.47
C ASP A 424 -21.89 -2.62 -13.14
N PRO A 425 -21.95 -1.40 -12.54
CA PRO A 425 -21.19 -1.07 -11.33
C PRO A 425 -21.66 -1.81 -10.06
N ARG A 426 -22.88 -2.36 -10.02
CA ARG A 426 -23.35 -3.13 -8.86
C ARG A 426 -22.74 -4.51 -8.83
N GLN A 427 -22.50 -5.12 -9.99
CA GLN A 427 -21.76 -6.38 -10.08
C GLN A 427 -20.32 -6.20 -9.60
N ALA A 428 -19.66 -5.09 -9.99
CA ALA A 428 -18.35 -4.73 -9.49
C ALA A 428 -18.34 -4.52 -7.97
N PHE A 429 -19.35 -3.83 -7.44
CA PHE A 429 -19.50 -3.62 -6.00
C PHE A 429 -19.77 -4.92 -5.21
N ALA A 430 -20.52 -5.83 -5.78
CA ALA A 430 -20.82 -7.15 -5.20
C ALA A 430 -19.66 -8.15 -5.33
N GLU A 431 -18.56 -7.76 -5.96
CA GLU A 431 -17.39 -8.60 -6.24
C GLU A 431 -17.79 -9.92 -6.94
N GLU A 432 -18.75 -9.83 -7.86
CA GLU A 432 -19.13 -10.97 -8.69
C GLU A 432 -17.95 -11.43 -9.55
N LYS A 433 -18.12 -12.51 -10.28
CA LYS A 433 -17.07 -13.01 -11.17
C LYS A 433 -16.87 -12.07 -12.36
N GLY A 434 -15.89 -11.19 -12.27
CA GLY A 434 -15.46 -10.33 -13.36
C GLY A 434 -14.46 -10.99 -14.33
N THR A 435 -14.12 -10.25 -15.38
CA THR A 435 -13.08 -10.61 -16.35
C THR A 435 -11.88 -9.68 -16.20
N TYR A 436 -10.68 -10.23 -16.15
CA TYR A 436 -9.47 -9.41 -16.03
C TYR A 436 -9.28 -8.46 -17.22
N ASP A 437 -9.06 -7.19 -16.96
CA ASP A 437 -8.74 -6.18 -17.97
C ASP A 437 -7.24 -6.16 -18.31
N ALA A 438 -6.84 -6.94 -19.30
CA ALA A 438 -5.47 -6.93 -19.80
C ALA A 438 -5.09 -5.58 -20.45
N GLY A 439 -6.06 -4.81 -20.95
CA GLY A 439 -5.81 -3.54 -21.62
C GLY A 439 -5.24 -2.47 -20.67
N ALA A 440 -5.63 -2.48 -19.39
CA ALA A 440 -5.03 -1.60 -18.40
C ALA A 440 -3.52 -1.86 -18.23
N ALA A 441 -3.13 -3.13 -18.10
CA ALA A 441 -1.73 -3.51 -18.00
C ALA A 441 -0.94 -3.17 -19.28
N SER A 442 -1.55 -3.37 -20.47
CA SER A 442 -0.94 -3.00 -21.75
C SER A 442 -0.64 -1.51 -21.84
N HIS A 443 -1.56 -0.63 -21.43
CA HIS A 443 -1.32 0.82 -21.39
C HIS A 443 -0.15 1.21 -20.47
N ILE A 444 -0.03 0.55 -19.32
CA ILE A 444 1.09 0.77 -18.39
C ILE A 444 2.42 0.36 -19.06
N VAL A 445 2.46 -0.80 -19.69
CA VAL A 445 3.65 -1.31 -20.39
C VAL A 445 4.04 -0.40 -21.57
N GLU A 446 3.09 -0.01 -22.41
CA GLU A 446 3.32 0.88 -23.55
C GLU A 446 3.87 2.23 -23.09
N TRP A 447 3.26 2.80 -22.04
CA TRP A 447 3.72 4.06 -21.47
C TRP A 447 5.16 3.96 -20.94
N LEU A 448 5.52 2.90 -20.22
CA LEU A 448 6.88 2.67 -19.75
C LEU A 448 7.88 2.50 -20.92
N ARG A 449 7.52 1.68 -21.93
CA ARG A 449 8.39 1.45 -23.10
C ARG A 449 8.62 2.71 -23.93
N SER A 450 7.63 3.59 -24.04
CA SER A 450 7.77 4.85 -24.80
C SER A 450 8.74 5.86 -24.17
N ARG A 451 9.19 5.61 -22.95
CA ARG A 451 10.07 6.50 -22.16
C ARG A 451 11.42 5.88 -21.81
N ASN A 452 11.70 4.70 -22.35
CA ASN A 452 12.95 3.96 -22.11
C ASN A 452 14.12 4.40 -23.02
#